data_f7c286603169c57276bb9467c466affa
#
_entry.id   f7c286603169c57276bb9467c466affa
#
_cell.length_a   1.000
_cell.length_b   1.000
_cell.length_c   1.000
_cell.angle_alpha   90.00
_cell.angle_beta   90.00
_cell.angle_gamma   90.00
#
_symmetry.space_group_name_H-M   'P 1'
#
loop_
_entity.id
_entity.type
_entity.pdbx_description
1 polymer ?
#
loop_
_entity_poly.entity_id
_entity_poly.type
_entity_poly.pdbx_seq_one_letter_code
_entity_poly.pdbx_strand_id
1 'polypeptide(L)'
;MIARIWRGAVRSGDSDAYAEYMQRTGIADYAATEGNRGVWMLMRDVGELTEVVMFTLWDSLDAVKGFAGDEYETARFYPEDKRFLVKPDLVATHYTARLKDLP
;
A
#
# COMPACT_ATOMS: atom_id res chain seq x y z
N MET A 1 11.90 3.99 12.50
CA MET A 1 11.00 3.34 11.54
C MET A 1 10.30 4.34 10.65
N ILE A 2 9.94 3.90 9.47
CA ILE A 2 9.18 4.71 8.51
C ILE A 2 7.84 4.03 8.26
N ALA A 3 6.76 4.81 8.32
CA ALA A 3 5.44 4.38 7.87
C ALA A 3 5.19 4.95 6.48
N ARG A 4 4.80 4.10 5.55
CA ARG A 4 4.42 4.49 4.19
C ARG A 4 2.92 4.26 4.03
N ILE A 5 2.22 5.29 3.56
CA ILE A 5 0.77 5.25 3.37
C ILE A 5 0.43 5.63 1.93
N TRP A 6 -0.35 4.76 1.28
CA TRP A 6 -0.92 5.01 -0.03
C TRP A 6 -2.42 4.82 0.03
N ARG A 7 -3.17 5.64 -0.72
CA ARG A 7 -4.63 5.60 -0.74
C ARG A 7 -5.15 5.46 -2.16
N GLY A 8 -6.24 4.70 -2.28
CA GLY A 8 -6.98 4.57 -3.51
C GLY A 8 -8.42 4.18 -3.21
N ALA A 9 -9.17 3.90 -4.26
CA ALA A 9 -10.53 3.40 -4.13
C ALA A 9 -10.83 2.47 -5.29
N VAL A 10 -11.73 1.52 -5.03
CA VAL A 10 -12.27 0.62 -6.05
C VAL A 10 -13.79 0.64 -5.93
N ARG A 11 -14.50 0.17 -6.95
CA ARG A 11 -15.94 -0.05 -6.84
C ARG A 11 -16.18 -1.15 -5.81
N SER A 12 -17.22 -0.99 -4.97
CA SER A 12 -17.46 -1.95 -3.89
C SER A 12 -17.65 -3.37 -4.40
N GLY A 13 -18.24 -3.55 -5.59
CA GLY A 13 -18.39 -4.87 -6.20
C GLY A 13 -17.07 -5.52 -6.60
N ASP A 14 -16.00 -4.75 -6.73
CA ASP A 14 -14.66 -5.25 -7.08
C ASP A 14 -13.75 -5.44 -5.86
N SER A 15 -14.21 -5.11 -4.65
CA SER A 15 -13.35 -5.07 -3.47
C SER A 15 -12.67 -6.41 -3.16
N ASP A 16 -13.40 -7.52 -3.23
CA ASP A 16 -12.84 -8.84 -2.96
C ASP A 16 -11.83 -9.25 -4.03
N ALA A 17 -12.15 -9.00 -5.30
CA ALA A 17 -11.24 -9.31 -6.41
C ALA A 17 -9.97 -8.48 -6.33
N TYR A 18 -10.09 -7.21 -5.96
CA TYR A 18 -8.93 -6.34 -5.80
C TYR A 18 -8.06 -6.78 -4.61
N ALA A 19 -8.68 -7.14 -3.49
CA ALA A 19 -7.93 -7.64 -2.33
C ALA A 19 -7.14 -8.90 -2.68
N GLU A 20 -7.74 -9.83 -3.42
CA GLU A 20 -7.04 -11.03 -3.87
C GLU A 20 -5.89 -10.69 -4.82
N TYR A 21 -6.12 -9.78 -5.77
CA TYR A 21 -5.09 -9.30 -6.68
C TYR A 21 -3.91 -8.69 -5.91
N MET A 22 -4.18 -7.88 -4.90
CA MET A 22 -3.14 -7.25 -4.09
C MET A 22 -2.31 -8.28 -3.30
N GLN A 23 -2.92 -9.37 -2.84
CA GLN A 23 -2.19 -10.45 -2.16
C GLN A 23 -1.11 -11.05 -3.06
N ARG A 24 -1.38 -11.15 -4.36
CA ARG A 24 -0.46 -11.74 -5.34
C ARG A 24 0.54 -10.75 -5.91
N THR A 25 0.31 -9.45 -5.75
CA THR A 25 1.14 -8.40 -6.34
C THR A 25 1.77 -7.53 -5.27
N GLY A 26 1.16 -6.40 -4.94
CA GLY A 26 1.74 -5.42 -4.03
C GLY A 26 2.09 -5.99 -2.67
N ILE A 27 1.17 -6.71 -2.03
CA ILE A 27 1.39 -7.25 -0.69
C ILE A 27 2.53 -8.25 -0.69
N ALA A 28 2.60 -9.12 -1.70
CA ALA A 28 3.69 -10.09 -1.83
C ALA A 28 5.04 -9.38 -2.00
N ASP A 29 5.09 -8.33 -2.82
CA ASP A 29 6.31 -7.57 -3.03
C ASP A 29 6.74 -6.78 -1.79
N TYR A 30 5.78 -6.17 -1.06
CA TYR A 30 6.09 -5.52 0.21
C TYR A 30 6.73 -6.51 1.17
N ALA A 31 6.09 -7.66 1.35
CA ALA A 31 6.54 -8.66 2.31
C ALA A 31 7.90 -9.27 1.95
N ALA A 32 8.22 -9.33 0.66
CA ALA A 32 9.48 -9.88 0.16
C ALA A 32 10.65 -8.89 0.22
N THR A 33 10.37 -7.60 0.44
CA THR A 33 11.41 -6.58 0.46
C THR A 33 12.11 -6.53 1.81
N GLU A 34 13.44 -6.60 1.78
CA GLU A 34 14.24 -6.50 3.01
C GLU A 34 13.95 -5.19 3.73
N GLY A 35 13.78 -5.27 5.04
CA GLY A 35 13.47 -4.10 5.88
C GLY A 35 12.00 -3.79 6.03
N ASN A 36 11.12 -4.53 5.35
CA ASN A 36 9.69 -4.42 5.60
C ASN A 36 9.34 -5.06 6.95
N ARG A 37 8.58 -4.34 7.77
CA ARG A 37 8.17 -4.77 9.11
C ARG A 37 6.70 -5.10 9.24
N GLY A 38 5.93 -4.90 8.21
CA GLY A 38 4.53 -5.24 8.20
C GLY A 38 3.77 -4.56 7.08
N VAL A 39 2.68 -5.18 6.68
CA VAL A 39 1.80 -4.71 5.61
C VAL A 39 0.37 -4.84 6.10
N TRP A 40 -0.40 -3.75 6.04
CA TRP A 40 -1.82 -3.75 6.33
C TRP A 40 -2.56 -3.17 5.14
N MET A 41 -3.56 -3.90 4.68
CA MET A 41 -4.51 -3.39 3.69
C MET A 41 -5.80 -3.06 4.43
N LEU A 42 -6.09 -1.78 4.54
CA LEU A 42 -7.26 -1.29 5.25
C LEU A 42 -8.32 -0.91 4.24
N MET A 43 -9.53 -1.36 4.46
CA MET A 43 -10.63 -1.11 3.53
C MET A 43 -11.87 -0.68 4.29
N ARG A 44 -12.63 0.26 3.71
CA ARG A 44 -13.96 0.60 4.21
C ARG A 44 -14.86 1.02 3.06
N ASP A 45 -16.14 0.74 3.18
CA ASP A 45 -17.12 1.13 2.18
C ASP A 45 -17.54 2.59 2.39
N VAL A 46 -17.55 3.35 1.28
CA VAL A 46 -17.98 4.74 1.27
C VAL A 46 -18.91 4.90 0.06
N GLY A 47 -20.22 4.78 0.28
CA GLY A 47 -21.19 4.78 -0.81
C GLY A 47 -20.97 3.58 -1.73
N GLU A 48 -20.79 3.82 -3.02
CA GLU A 48 -20.60 2.77 -4.01
C GLU A 48 -19.12 2.38 -4.20
N LEU A 49 -18.23 3.02 -3.42
CA LEU A 49 -16.80 2.75 -3.48
C LEU A 49 -16.33 2.08 -2.20
N THR A 50 -15.23 1.34 -2.32
CA THR A 50 -14.46 0.87 -1.18
C THR A 50 -13.14 1.64 -1.18
N GLU A 51 -12.90 2.39 -0.10
CA GLU A 51 -11.62 3.08 0.12
C GLU A 51 -10.58 2.05 0.53
N VAL A 52 -9.38 2.18 -0.03
CA VAL A 52 -8.26 1.29 0.26
C VAL A 52 -7.10 2.13 0.78
N VAL A 53 -6.56 1.72 1.92
CA VAL A 53 -5.35 2.34 2.48
C VAL A 53 -4.31 1.23 2.64
N MET A 54 -3.18 1.37 1.97
CA MET A 54 -2.02 0.50 2.19
C MET A 54 -1.13 1.16 3.22
N PHE A 55 -1.00 0.52 4.37
CA PHE A 55 -0.14 0.95 5.46
C PHE A 55 0.99 -0.04 5.60
N THR A 56 2.23 0.44 5.45
CA THR A 56 3.41 -0.43 5.56
C THR A 56 4.44 0.19 6.50
N LEU A 57 5.14 -0.66 7.23
CA LEU A 57 6.22 -0.26 8.14
C LEU A 57 7.55 -0.75 7.63
N TRP A 58 8.58 0.08 7.80
CA TRP A 58 9.91 -0.14 7.24
C TRP A 58 10.99 0.27 8.23
N ASP A 59 12.13 -0.43 8.19
CA ASP A 59 13.28 -0.07 9.03
C ASP A 59 13.82 1.32 8.73
N SER A 60 13.78 1.73 7.46
CA SER A 60 14.41 2.97 7.00
C SER A 60 13.85 3.40 5.64
N LEU A 61 14.17 4.62 5.21
CA LEU A 61 13.88 5.05 3.84
C LEU A 61 14.64 4.23 2.80
N ASP A 62 15.83 3.76 3.10
CA ASP A 62 16.57 2.89 2.19
C ASP A 62 15.80 1.58 1.93
N ALA A 63 15.17 1.03 2.96
CA ALA A 63 14.31 -0.14 2.79
C ALA A 63 13.10 0.17 1.90
N VAL A 64 12.46 1.34 2.08
CA VAL A 64 11.38 1.78 1.21
C VAL A 64 11.85 1.86 -0.25
N LYS A 65 13.04 2.38 -0.49
CA LYS A 65 13.60 2.45 -1.85
C LYS A 65 13.84 1.08 -2.45
N GLY A 66 14.13 0.09 -1.64
CA GLY A 66 14.25 -1.30 -2.08
C GLY A 66 12.95 -1.83 -2.71
N PHE A 67 11.81 -1.34 -2.25
CA PHE A 67 10.51 -1.64 -2.84
C PHE A 67 10.13 -0.67 -3.96
N ALA A 68 10.24 0.63 -3.72
CA ALA A 68 9.66 1.67 -4.56
C ALA A 68 10.64 2.33 -5.54
N GLY A 69 11.93 2.07 -5.39
CA GLY A 69 12.98 2.72 -6.20
C GLY A 69 13.37 4.08 -5.65
N ASP A 70 14.25 4.78 -6.36
CA ASP A 70 14.75 6.10 -5.93
C ASP A 70 13.66 7.15 -5.87
N GLU A 71 12.67 7.06 -6.75
CA GLU A 71 11.48 7.93 -6.75
C GLU A 71 10.43 7.39 -5.77
N TYR A 72 10.83 7.15 -4.55
CA TYR A 72 10.03 6.42 -3.57
C TYR A 72 8.72 7.10 -3.17
N GLU A 73 8.60 8.40 -3.39
CA GLU A 73 7.35 9.12 -3.12
C GLU A 73 6.30 8.88 -4.20
N THR A 74 6.70 8.39 -5.37
CA THR A 74 5.77 8.01 -6.44
C THR A 74 5.15 6.67 -6.11
N ALA A 75 3.84 6.56 -6.27
CA ALA A 75 3.14 5.29 -6.06
C ALA A 75 3.62 4.25 -7.08
N ARG A 76 3.74 3.00 -6.64
CA ARG A 76 4.08 1.89 -7.52
C ARG A 76 2.80 1.17 -7.94
N PHE A 77 2.57 1.10 -9.25
CA PHE A 77 1.41 0.44 -9.82
C PHE A 77 1.79 -0.86 -10.52
N TYR A 78 0.80 -1.75 -10.64
CA TYR A 78 0.91 -3.03 -11.30
C TYR A 78 0.01 -3.04 -12.54
N PRO A 79 0.28 -3.94 -13.52
CA PRO A 79 -0.40 -3.86 -14.82
C PRO A 79 -1.92 -3.85 -14.80
N GLU A 80 -2.54 -4.59 -13.86
CA GLU A 80 -4.00 -4.67 -13.80
C GLU A 80 -4.65 -3.66 -12.85
N ASP A 81 -3.86 -2.79 -12.22
CA ASP A 81 -4.41 -1.78 -11.30
C ASP A 81 -5.46 -0.91 -11.96
N LYS A 82 -5.29 -0.60 -13.25
CA LYS A 82 -6.23 0.24 -14.00
C LYS A 82 -7.65 -0.33 -14.07
N ARG A 83 -7.78 -1.66 -13.98
CA ARG A 83 -9.10 -2.30 -13.99
C ARG A 83 -9.89 -2.02 -12.75
N PHE A 84 -9.20 -1.82 -11.65
CA PHE A 84 -9.81 -1.73 -10.33
C PHE A 84 -9.86 -0.30 -9.81
N LEU A 85 -8.77 0.44 -9.97
CA LEU A 85 -8.60 1.70 -9.25
C LEU A 85 -9.41 2.84 -9.84
N VAL A 86 -10.14 3.52 -8.95
CA VAL A 86 -10.86 4.75 -9.22
C VAL A 86 -10.16 5.84 -8.42
N LYS A 87 -9.59 6.83 -9.10
CA LYS A 87 -8.88 7.95 -8.44
C LYS A 87 -7.79 7.53 -7.46
N PRO A 88 -6.79 6.72 -7.87
CA PRO A 88 -5.69 6.39 -6.99
C PRO A 88 -4.80 7.60 -6.73
N ASP A 89 -4.24 7.69 -5.52
CA ASP A 89 -3.18 8.65 -5.26
C ASP A 89 -1.95 8.30 -6.10
N LEU A 90 -1.35 9.30 -6.72
CA LEU A 90 -0.15 9.11 -7.52
C LEU A 90 1.12 9.14 -6.67
N VAL A 91 1.00 9.51 -5.41
CA VAL A 91 2.10 9.58 -4.46
C VAL A 91 1.77 8.79 -3.20
N ALA A 92 2.82 8.30 -2.56
CA ALA A 92 2.73 7.71 -1.23
C ALA A 92 3.33 8.69 -0.22
N THR A 93 2.75 8.76 0.97
CA THR A 93 3.19 9.65 2.03
C THR A 93 3.98 8.87 3.06
N HIS A 94 5.09 9.46 3.53
CA HIS A 94 5.98 8.81 4.47
C HIS A 94 6.03 9.59 5.79
N TYR A 95 6.04 8.86 6.89
CA TYR A 95 6.10 9.41 8.25
C TYR A 95 7.18 8.70 9.04
N THR A 96 7.82 9.44 9.95
CA THR A 96 8.60 8.78 10.99
C THR A 96 7.62 8.14 11.97
N ALA A 97 7.75 6.83 12.16
CA ALA A 97 6.89 6.09 13.08
C ALA A 97 7.63 5.89 14.41
N ARG A 98 6.96 6.21 15.49
CA ARG A 98 7.45 5.96 16.85
C ARG A 98 6.52 4.96 17.50
N LEU A 99 7.05 3.76 17.73
CA LEU A 99 6.27 2.67 18.29
C LEU A 99 6.62 2.48 19.75
N LYS A 100 5.61 2.38 20.59
CA LYS A 100 5.80 2.02 21.98
C LYS A 100 5.77 0.50 22.14
N ASP A 101 4.77 -0.13 21.55
CA ASP A 101 4.59 -1.56 21.56
C ASP A 101 4.10 -2.05 20.21
N LEU A 102 4.63 -3.21 19.77
CA LEU A 102 4.02 -3.98 18.70
C LEU A 102 3.41 -5.22 19.33
N PRO A 103 2.13 -5.53 18.96
CA PRO A 103 1.53 -6.76 19.44
C PRO A 103 2.24 -7.99 18.89
#